data_eb9e0bfdb1735dede0e0d39492703952
#
_entry.id   eb9e0bfdb1735dede0e0d39492703952
#
_cell.length_a   1.000
_cell.length_b   1.000
_cell.length_c   1.000
_cell.angle_alpha   90.00
_cell.angle_beta   90.00
_cell.angle_gamma   90.00
#
_symmetry.space_group_name_H-M   'P 1'
#
loop_
_entity.id
_entity.type
_entity.pdbx_description
1 polymer ?
#
loop_
_entity_poly.entity_id
_entity_poly.type
_entity_poly.pdbx_seq_one_letter_code
_entity_poly.pdbx_strand_id
1 'polypeptide(L)'
;MGEVYNFMGLTCSYPDADDTKKQDDDEKRQFYSADIIYTTNGALGFDFLFDNLVKKKEDRFLCDFHYVIIDEADSVLLDSAIMPLVISGVPRVQSNLYDVCDFFVTTLVEDIDYIEEDKAVWLTPKGVKFVESFFGISNFYGKEN
;
A
#
# COMPACT_ATOMS: atom_id res chain seq x y z
N MET A 1 22.39 24.47 -7.20
CA MET A 1 23.29 23.29 -7.23
C MET A 1 23.24 22.54 -8.56
N GLY A 2 22.08 22.35 -9.21
CA GLY A 2 21.98 21.64 -10.49
C GLY A 2 22.90 22.17 -11.59
N GLU A 3 23.01 23.49 -11.74
CA GLU A 3 23.92 24.09 -12.73
C GLU A 3 25.38 23.69 -12.49
N VAL A 4 25.79 23.55 -11.22
CA VAL A 4 27.17 23.14 -10.88
C VAL A 4 27.40 21.68 -11.28
N TYR A 5 26.44 20.80 -11.00
CA TYR A 5 26.54 19.39 -11.38
C TYR A 5 26.51 19.21 -12.90
N ASN A 6 25.65 19.95 -13.59
CA ASN A 6 25.61 19.95 -15.06
C ASN A 6 26.93 20.44 -15.65
N PHE A 7 27.57 21.45 -15.06
CA PHE A 7 28.90 21.92 -15.48
C PHE A 7 29.96 20.83 -15.28
N MET A 8 29.80 19.97 -14.27
CA MET A 8 30.67 18.82 -14.02
C MET A 8 30.35 17.61 -14.92
N GLY A 9 29.33 17.70 -15.76
CA GLY A 9 28.90 16.63 -16.64
C GLY A 9 28.00 15.59 -15.97
N LEU A 10 27.43 15.91 -14.80
CA LEU A 10 26.50 15.04 -14.07
C LEU A 10 25.05 15.49 -14.29
N THR A 11 24.16 14.52 -14.42
CA THR A 11 22.72 14.75 -14.46
C THR A 11 22.14 14.83 -13.05
N CYS A 12 21.11 15.66 -12.89
CA CYS A 12 20.50 15.88 -11.57
C CYS A 12 18.98 15.94 -11.68
N SER A 13 18.27 15.18 -10.86
CA SER A 13 16.82 15.16 -10.75
C SER A 13 16.35 15.74 -9.43
N TYR A 14 15.24 16.47 -9.48
CA TYR A 14 14.59 17.10 -8.35
C TYR A 14 13.10 16.72 -8.34
N PRO A 15 12.46 16.59 -7.17
CA PRO A 15 11.02 16.42 -7.12
C PRO A 15 10.33 17.68 -7.70
N ASP A 16 9.30 17.47 -8.49
CA ASP A 16 8.47 18.57 -8.98
C ASP A 16 7.82 19.30 -7.80
N ALA A 17 7.71 20.63 -7.91
CA ALA A 17 7.04 21.44 -6.89
C ALA A 17 5.54 21.13 -6.75
N ASP A 18 4.97 20.37 -7.66
CA ASP A 18 3.56 20.00 -7.73
C ASP A 18 3.39 18.50 -7.45
N ASP A 19 3.54 18.12 -6.18
CA ASP A 19 3.40 16.74 -5.68
C ASP A 19 1.99 16.13 -5.92
N THR A 20 1.06 16.90 -6.50
CA THR A 20 -0.31 16.45 -6.76
C THR A 20 -0.48 15.67 -8.06
N LYS A 21 0.49 15.72 -8.96
CA LYS A 21 0.48 14.94 -10.20
C LYS A 21 1.01 13.53 -9.93
N LYS A 22 0.18 12.53 -10.18
CA LYS A 22 0.65 11.15 -10.29
C LYS A 22 1.65 11.11 -11.44
N GLN A 23 2.92 10.97 -11.11
CA GLN A 23 3.96 10.71 -12.10
C GLN A 23 3.71 9.34 -12.73
N ASP A 24 3.83 9.28 -14.05
CA ASP A 24 3.79 8.01 -14.79
C ASP A 24 5.07 7.20 -14.51
N ASP A 25 5.00 5.88 -14.68
CA ASP A 25 6.15 4.99 -14.43
C ASP A 25 7.37 5.36 -15.28
N ASP A 26 7.16 5.86 -16.49
CA ASP A 26 8.23 6.31 -17.38
C ASP A 26 8.90 7.62 -16.88
N GLU A 27 8.12 8.55 -16.32
CA GLU A 27 8.64 9.76 -15.68
C GLU A 27 9.48 9.40 -14.44
N LYS A 28 9.03 8.43 -13.65
CA LYS A 28 9.78 7.92 -12.50
C LYS A 28 11.08 7.24 -12.91
N ARG A 29 11.07 6.43 -13.96
CA ARG A 29 12.30 5.84 -14.52
C ARG A 29 13.30 6.90 -14.95
N GLN A 30 12.83 7.94 -15.63
CA GLN A 30 13.68 9.06 -16.03
C GLN A 30 14.22 9.80 -14.80
N PHE A 31 13.39 10.05 -13.79
CA PHE A 31 13.80 10.69 -12.55
C PHE A 31 14.92 9.90 -11.85
N TYR A 32 14.75 8.57 -11.68
CA TYR A 32 15.71 7.72 -11.01
C TYR A 32 16.92 7.31 -11.88
N SER A 33 16.95 7.69 -13.16
CA SER A 33 18.10 7.46 -14.03
C SER A 33 19.20 8.52 -13.94
N ALA A 34 18.98 9.61 -13.20
CA ALA A 34 19.96 10.67 -13.02
C ALA A 34 21.11 10.24 -12.11
N ASP A 35 22.30 10.83 -12.31
CA ASP A 35 23.49 10.58 -11.50
C ASP A 35 23.29 11.05 -10.04
N ILE A 36 22.55 12.15 -9.86
CA ILE A 36 22.25 12.73 -8.55
C ILE A 36 20.73 12.93 -8.46
N ILE A 37 20.14 12.38 -7.39
CA ILE A 37 18.71 12.44 -7.14
C ILE A 37 18.48 13.14 -5.81
N TYR A 38 17.74 14.24 -5.84
CA TYR A 38 17.19 14.87 -4.64
C TYR A 38 15.79 14.37 -4.40
N THR A 39 15.52 13.90 -3.21
CA THR A 39 14.19 13.40 -2.84
C THR A 39 13.97 13.52 -1.33
N THR A 40 12.74 13.39 -0.88
CA THR A 40 12.42 13.29 0.54
C THR A 40 12.39 11.83 0.99
N ASN A 41 12.61 11.58 2.29
CA ASN A 41 12.49 10.24 2.87
C ASN A 41 11.11 9.61 2.63
N GLY A 42 10.04 10.41 2.72
CA GLY A 42 8.68 9.95 2.46
C GLY A 42 8.45 9.55 1.00
N ALA A 43 8.84 10.42 0.06
CA ALA A 43 8.69 10.13 -1.37
C ALA A 43 9.47 8.86 -1.78
N LEU A 44 10.74 8.77 -1.39
CA LEU A 44 11.56 7.58 -1.65
C LEU A 44 10.97 6.32 -1.01
N GLY A 45 10.46 6.43 0.21
CA GLY A 45 9.85 5.31 0.91
C GLY A 45 8.58 4.80 0.22
N PHE A 46 7.69 5.69 -0.23
CA PHE A 46 6.53 5.28 -1.02
C PHE A 46 6.92 4.70 -2.37
N ASP A 47 7.87 5.30 -3.07
CA ASP A 47 8.35 4.78 -4.33
C ASP A 47 8.97 3.39 -4.17
N PHE A 48 9.72 3.15 -3.10
CA PHE A 48 10.23 1.82 -2.76
C PHE A 48 9.10 0.80 -2.53
N LEU A 49 8.04 1.19 -1.83
CA LEU A 49 6.89 0.32 -1.61
C LEU A 49 6.18 0.00 -2.94
N PHE A 50 5.93 0.99 -3.79
CA PHE A 50 5.30 0.78 -5.09
C PHE A 50 6.16 -0.08 -6.01
N ASP A 51 7.47 0.17 -6.06
CA ASP A 51 8.42 -0.62 -6.86
C ASP A 51 8.45 -2.10 -6.46
N ASN A 52 8.21 -2.40 -5.18
CA ASN A 52 8.12 -3.78 -4.69
C ASN A 52 6.74 -4.44 -4.89
N LEU A 53 5.72 -3.68 -5.25
CA LEU A 53 4.39 -4.22 -5.56
C LEU A 53 4.25 -4.67 -7.01
N VAL A 54 5.17 -4.30 -7.91
CA VAL A 54 5.12 -4.72 -9.32
C VAL A 54 5.33 -6.21 -9.46
N LYS A 55 4.65 -6.81 -10.44
CA LYS A 55 4.68 -8.27 -10.65
C LYS A 55 5.90 -8.75 -11.44
N LYS A 56 6.47 -7.89 -12.26
CA LYS A 56 7.60 -8.20 -13.14
C LYS A 56 8.78 -7.31 -12.81
N LYS A 57 9.97 -7.86 -12.93
CA LYS A 57 11.21 -7.13 -12.65
C LYS A 57 11.43 -5.95 -13.63
N GLU A 58 10.95 -6.12 -14.87
CA GLU A 58 11.05 -5.10 -15.92
C GLU A 58 10.17 -3.86 -15.65
N ASP A 59 9.14 -4.01 -14.81
CA ASP A 59 8.23 -2.92 -14.46
C ASP A 59 8.79 -2.04 -13.32
N ARG A 60 9.90 -2.45 -12.70
CA ARG A 60 10.58 -1.66 -11.67
C ARG A 60 11.17 -0.38 -12.25
N PHE A 61 11.07 0.67 -11.48
CA PHE A 61 11.63 1.99 -11.83
C PHE A 61 12.79 2.43 -10.93
N LEU A 62 12.93 1.83 -9.73
CA LEU A 62 14.07 2.12 -8.88
C LEU A 62 15.33 1.42 -9.39
N CYS A 63 16.43 2.19 -9.44
CA CYS A 63 17.77 1.67 -9.70
C CYS A 63 18.50 1.28 -8.41
N ASP A 64 19.63 0.63 -8.54
CA ASP A 64 20.54 0.38 -7.41
C ASP A 64 21.22 1.69 -6.98
N PHE A 65 21.03 2.10 -5.74
CA PHE A 65 21.67 3.29 -5.19
C PHE A 65 23.10 2.98 -4.76
N HIS A 66 24.04 3.80 -5.21
CA HIS A 66 25.44 3.63 -4.92
C HIS A 66 25.87 4.34 -3.63
N TYR A 67 25.29 5.51 -3.37
CA TYR A 67 25.62 6.36 -2.23
C TYR A 67 24.40 7.16 -1.78
N VAL A 68 24.33 7.49 -0.48
CA VAL A 68 23.26 8.33 0.08
C VAL A 68 23.86 9.40 0.99
N ILE A 69 23.34 10.62 0.86
CA ILE A 69 23.60 11.73 1.79
C ILE A 69 22.27 12.08 2.44
N ILE A 70 22.21 11.99 3.77
CA ILE A 70 21.02 12.28 4.54
C ILE A 70 21.26 13.59 5.27
N ASP A 71 20.45 14.61 4.94
CA ASP A 71 20.40 15.86 5.68
C ASP A 71 19.38 15.72 6.83
N GLU A 72 19.61 16.41 7.95
CA GLU A 72 18.81 16.30 9.18
C GLU A 72 18.61 14.82 9.61
N ALA A 73 19.70 14.07 9.68
CA ALA A 73 19.71 12.65 9.93
C ALA A 73 19.03 12.24 11.25
N ASP A 74 19.04 13.07 12.26
CA ASP A 74 18.33 12.91 13.53
C ASP A 74 16.81 12.86 13.30
N SER A 75 16.26 13.78 12.53
CA SER A 75 14.84 13.79 12.18
C SER A 75 14.46 12.57 11.33
N VAL A 76 15.25 12.23 10.32
CA VAL A 76 14.96 11.13 9.40
C VAL A 76 15.14 9.76 10.07
N LEU A 77 16.23 9.55 10.82
CA LEU A 77 16.61 8.24 11.34
C LEU A 77 16.08 7.95 12.75
N LEU A 78 15.67 8.98 13.50
CA LEU A 78 15.14 8.83 14.85
C LEU A 78 13.65 9.19 14.91
N ASP A 79 13.28 10.43 14.61
CA ASP A 79 11.90 10.90 14.80
C ASP A 79 10.93 10.21 13.83
N SER A 80 11.33 10.09 12.57
CA SER A 80 10.50 9.45 11.53
C SER A 80 10.60 7.93 11.49
N ALA A 81 11.59 7.33 12.16
CA ALA A 81 11.88 5.89 12.08
C ALA A 81 10.73 4.99 12.58
N ILE A 82 9.92 5.50 13.51
CA ILE A 82 8.79 4.76 14.09
C ILE A 82 7.47 5.00 13.35
N MET A 83 7.44 5.91 12.38
CA MET A 83 6.24 6.20 11.60
C MET A 83 6.13 5.23 10.41
N PRO A 84 5.12 4.34 10.39
CA PRO A 84 4.95 3.42 9.28
C PRO A 84 4.46 4.15 8.03
N LEU A 85 5.02 3.81 6.87
CA LEU A 85 4.44 4.18 5.59
C LEU A 85 3.35 3.16 5.24
N VAL A 86 2.13 3.64 5.00
CA VAL A 86 0.98 2.79 4.71
C VAL A 86 0.42 3.13 3.33
N ILE A 87 0.35 2.13 2.45
CA ILE A 87 -0.37 2.22 1.19
C ILE A 87 -1.79 1.71 1.45
N SER A 88 -2.78 2.57 1.25
CA SER A 88 -4.19 2.19 1.30
C SER A 88 -4.85 2.40 -0.06
N GLY A 89 -5.60 1.41 -0.51
CA GLY A 89 -6.43 1.53 -1.70
C GLY A 89 -7.85 2.00 -1.35
N VAL A 90 -8.60 2.39 -2.37
CA VAL A 90 -10.04 2.63 -2.21
C VAL A 90 -10.69 1.32 -1.76
N PRO A 91 -11.48 1.30 -0.69
CA PRO A 91 -12.20 0.11 -0.26
C PRO A 91 -13.04 -0.45 -1.41
N ARG A 92 -12.85 -1.72 -1.74
CA ARG A 92 -13.68 -2.41 -2.75
C ARG A 92 -15.05 -2.77 -2.21
N VAL A 93 -15.22 -2.69 -0.91
CA VAL A 93 -16.46 -3.02 -0.21
C VAL A 93 -17.36 -1.77 -0.17
N GLN A 94 -18.60 -1.93 -0.58
CA GLN A 94 -19.60 -0.87 -0.47
C GLN A 94 -19.88 -0.61 1.01
N SER A 95 -19.73 0.63 1.45
CA SER A 95 -19.91 1.03 2.86
C SER A 95 -21.32 0.77 3.41
N ASN A 96 -22.33 0.66 2.55
CA ASN A 96 -23.70 0.36 2.93
C ASN A 96 -23.93 -1.07 3.45
N LEU A 97 -22.96 -1.97 3.29
CA LEU A 97 -23.04 -3.34 3.81
C LEU A 97 -22.59 -3.45 5.28
N TYR A 98 -21.85 -2.46 5.80
CA TYR A 98 -21.35 -2.53 7.17
C TYR A 98 -22.48 -2.62 8.21
N ASP A 99 -23.47 -1.75 8.11
CA ASP A 99 -24.61 -1.73 9.04
C ASP A 99 -25.42 -3.04 8.98
N VAL A 100 -25.59 -3.58 7.76
CA VAL A 100 -26.30 -4.84 7.54
C VAL A 100 -25.51 -6.03 8.12
N CYS A 101 -24.19 -6.05 7.91
CA CYS A 101 -23.33 -7.08 8.46
C CYS A 101 -23.25 -7.00 9.99
N ASP A 102 -23.15 -5.79 10.54
CA ASP A 102 -23.14 -5.58 11.99
C ASP A 102 -24.44 -6.10 12.64
N PHE A 103 -25.58 -5.72 12.08
CA PHE A 103 -26.88 -6.25 12.53
C PHE A 103 -26.92 -7.77 12.41
N PHE A 104 -26.46 -8.35 11.29
CA PHE A 104 -26.46 -9.79 11.09
C PHE A 104 -25.62 -10.51 12.14
N VAL A 105 -24.40 -10.01 12.43
CA VAL A 105 -23.50 -10.62 13.42
C VAL A 105 -24.14 -10.67 14.80
N THR A 106 -24.93 -9.66 15.18
CA THR A 106 -25.65 -9.67 16.49
C THR A 106 -26.71 -10.75 16.60
N THR A 107 -27.14 -11.36 15.49
CA THR A 107 -28.13 -12.45 15.47
C THR A 107 -27.50 -13.84 15.56
N LEU A 108 -26.19 -13.95 15.42
CA LEU A 108 -25.46 -15.23 15.48
C LEU A 108 -25.33 -15.73 16.93
N VAL A 109 -25.43 -17.03 17.11
CA VAL A 109 -25.31 -17.69 18.39
C VAL A 109 -24.00 -18.49 18.44
N GLU A 110 -23.20 -18.23 19.46
CA GLU A 110 -21.98 -18.97 19.75
C GLU A 110 -22.25 -20.46 19.93
N ASP A 111 -21.32 -21.31 19.54
CA ASP A 111 -21.40 -22.78 19.52
C ASP A 111 -22.45 -23.37 18.56
N ILE A 112 -23.32 -22.55 17.98
CA ILE A 112 -24.36 -22.98 17.02
C ILE A 112 -24.02 -22.49 15.62
N ASP A 113 -23.80 -21.19 15.45
CA ASP A 113 -23.60 -20.54 14.18
C ASP A 113 -22.12 -20.22 13.94
N TYR A 114 -21.36 -19.95 14.99
CA TYR A 114 -19.91 -19.74 14.95
C TYR A 114 -19.22 -20.37 16.16
N ILE A 115 -17.92 -20.59 16.04
CA ILE A 115 -17.03 -21.07 17.10
C ILE A 115 -15.90 -20.06 17.24
N GLU A 116 -15.55 -19.71 18.49
CA GLU A 116 -14.42 -18.87 18.85
C GLU A 116 -13.41 -19.67 19.66
N GLU A 117 -12.17 -19.78 19.16
CA GLU A 117 -11.04 -20.39 19.87
C GLU A 117 -9.79 -19.54 19.68
N ASP A 118 -9.08 -19.22 20.76
CA ASP A 118 -7.76 -18.56 20.76
C ASP A 118 -7.65 -17.33 19.83
N LYS A 119 -8.66 -16.47 19.79
CA LYS A 119 -8.76 -15.27 18.91
C LYS A 119 -9.03 -15.57 17.43
N ALA A 120 -9.35 -16.80 17.07
CA ALA A 120 -9.85 -17.16 15.75
C ALA A 120 -11.35 -17.43 15.84
N VAL A 121 -12.10 -16.95 14.84
CA VAL A 121 -13.55 -17.15 14.74
C VAL A 121 -13.85 -17.73 13.37
N TRP A 122 -14.68 -18.79 13.35
CA TRP A 122 -15.15 -19.38 12.09
C TRP A 122 -16.62 -19.81 12.19
N LEU A 123 -17.30 -19.77 11.07
CA LEU A 123 -18.68 -20.18 10.98
C LEU A 123 -18.79 -21.72 10.99
N THR A 124 -19.78 -22.23 11.71
CA THR A 124 -20.18 -23.64 11.60
C THR A 124 -20.87 -23.89 10.26
N PRO A 125 -21.05 -25.16 9.82
CA PRO A 125 -21.83 -25.45 8.63
C PRO A 125 -23.27 -24.92 8.66
N LYS A 126 -23.82 -24.74 9.86
CA LYS A 126 -25.14 -24.14 10.08
C LYS A 126 -25.08 -22.62 9.92
N GLY A 127 -24.06 -21.98 10.49
CA GLY A 127 -23.82 -20.55 10.34
C GLY A 127 -23.58 -20.16 8.88
N VAL A 128 -22.81 -20.96 8.12
CA VAL A 128 -22.64 -20.72 6.67
C VAL A 128 -23.98 -20.69 5.93
N LYS A 129 -24.85 -21.68 6.15
CA LYS A 129 -26.17 -21.71 5.53
C LYS A 129 -27.06 -20.53 5.97
N PHE A 130 -26.89 -20.06 7.20
CA PHE A 130 -27.61 -18.90 7.68
C PHE A 130 -27.14 -17.62 6.97
N VAL A 131 -25.80 -17.43 6.81
CA VAL A 131 -25.23 -16.33 6.01
C VAL A 131 -25.74 -16.38 4.57
N GLU A 132 -25.68 -17.55 3.92
CA GLU A 132 -26.13 -17.75 2.55
C GLU A 132 -27.61 -17.38 2.37
N SER A 133 -28.45 -17.81 3.31
CA SER A 133 -29.89 -17.48 3.31
C SER A 133 -30.16 -16.00 3.55
N PHE A 134 -29.44 -15.36 4.47
CA PHE A 134 -29.64 -13.97 4.83
C PHE A 134 -29.23 -13.02 3.70
N PHE A 135 -28.08 -13.27 3.07
CA PHE A 135 -27.56 -12.44 2.00
C PHE A 135 -28.00 -12.89 0.59
N GLY A 136 -28.74 -13.99 0.47
CA GLY A 136 -29.21 -14.51 -0.82
C GLY A 136 -28.10 -15.03 -1.74
N ILE A 137 -27.00 -15.51 -1.17
CA ILE A 137 -25.85 -16.04 -1.91
C ILE A 137 -25.88 -17.58 -1.89
N SER A 138 -25.40 -18.20 -2.96
CA SER A 138 -25.45 -19.67 -3.10
C SER A 138 -24.23 -20.40 -2.58
N ASN A 139 -23.11 -19.70 -2.40
CA ASN A 139 -21.84 -20.26 -1.90
C ASN A 139 -20.97 -19.17 -1.28
N PHE A 140 -20.98 -19.08 0.05
CA PHE A 140 -20.25 -18.05 0.80
C PHE A 140 -18.74 -18.12 0.60
N TYR A 141 -18.18 -19.32 0.47
CA TYR A 141 -16.74 -19.53 0.22
C TYR A 141 -16.40 -19.76 -1.25
N GLY A 142 -17.38 -19.64 -2.14
CA GLY A 142 -17.17 -19.79 -3.58
C GLY A 142 -16.29 -18.68 -4.15
N LYS A 143 -15.32 -19.06 -4.97
CA LYS A 143 -14.64 -18.07 -5.81
C LYS A 143 -15.61 -17.69 -6.92
N GLU A 144 -16.06 -16.45 -6.98
CA GLU A 144 -16.61 -15.91 -8.21
C GLU A 144 -15.51 -15.93 -9.28
N ASN A 145 -15.79 -16.62 -10.38
CA ASN A 145 -14.98 -16.59 -11.59
C ASN A 145 -15.26 -15.28 -12.35
#